data_af1d60392c7f5e5ae09360bead1f8c94
#
_entry.id   af1d60392c7f5e5ae09360bead1f8c94
#
_cell.length_a   1.000
_cell.length_b   1.000
_cell.length_c   1.000
_cell.angle_alpha   90.00
_cell.angle_beta   90.00
_cell.angle_gamma   90.00
#
_symmetry.space_group_name_H-M   'P 1'
#
loop_
_entity.id
_entity.type
_entity.pdbx_description
1 polymer ?
#
loop_
_entity_poly.entity_id
_entity_poly.type
_entity_poly.pdbx_seq_one_letter_code
_entity_poly.pdbx_strand_id
1 'polypeptide(L)'
;MQNDELVLAVDAKNVRDVITETENGPLFFDTPAESVERIGWISEDRDARVFIPRSQIESMTQYKQPCSYAIVHDGAGKILMGKRTKYSTEGRLKERVLIGFGGHISLQDAWHGSEEFEHEYIKAPFEYNVAREISEELDVSFDDDPEIVCLINDESNEVGRVHLGIVTVIRANRAPRASTEHSMLAWVDRAGLRGIREKAEPWSQLLIDELLSPECRLPRVLGA
;
A
#
# COMPACT_ATOMS: atom_id res chain seq x y z
N MET A 1 -13.69 -9.65 23.72
CA MET A 1 -13.12 -8.32 23.41
C MET A 1 -12.22 -8.60 22.23
N GLN A 2 -12.53 -8.05 21.06
CA GLN A 2 -11.64 -8.11 19.91
C GLN A 2 -10.40 -7.30 20.32
N ASN A 3 -9.22 -7.92 20.33
CA ASN A 3 -7.98 -7.18 20.60
C ASN A 3 -7.86 -6.08 19.52
N ASP A 4 -7.74 -4.84 19.96
CA ASP A 4 -7.53 -3.71 19.06
C ASP A 4 -6.12 -3.85 18.47
N GLU A 5 -6.02 -3.94 17.15
CA GLU A 5 -4.77 -4.16 16.45
C GLU A 5 -3.81 -2.99 16.73
N LEU A 6 -2.57 -3.31 17.07
CA LEU A 6 -1.51 -2.31 17.21
C LEU A 6 -0.84 -2.10 15.86
N VAL A 7 -0.99 -0.91 15.30
CA VAL A 7 -0.45 -0.54 13.98
C VAL A 7 0.71 0.44 14.10
N LEU A 8 1.66 0.33 13.16
CA LEU A 8 2.79 1.23 13.07
C LEU A 8 2.33 2.66 12.80
N ALA A 9 2.87 3.59 13.56
CA ALA A 9 2.66 5.01 13.41
C ALA A 9 4.01 5.74 13.34
N VAL A 10 4.11 6.71 12.46
CA VAL A 10 5.27 7.59 12.31
C VAL A 10 4.84 9.05 12.43
N ASP A 11 5.69 9.91 12.96
CA ASP A 11 5.38 11.34 13.08
C ASP A 11 5.12 11.94 11.68
N ALA A 12 3.97 12.58 11.51
CA ALA A 12 3.57 13.19 10.25
C ALA A 12 4.52 14.33 9.82
N LYS A 13 5.28 14.93 10.75
CA LYS A 13 6.31 15.92 10.41
C LYS A 13 7.46 15.26 9.67
N ASN A 14 7.95 14.11 10.14
CA ASN A 14 9.03 13.39 9.48
C ASN A 14 8.63 12.97 8.07
N VAL A 15 7.37 12.54 7.88
CA VAL A 15 6.84 12.21 6.55
C VAL A 15 6.86 13.44 5.64
N ARG A 16 6.40 14.61 6.12
CA ARG A 16 6.40 15.85 5.34
C ARG A 16 7.80 16.30 4.93
N ASP A 17 8.79 16.14 5.80
CA ASP A 17 10.18 16.53 5.50
C ASP A 17 10.78 15.73 4.33
N VAL A 18 10.28 14.52 4.09
CA VAL A 18 10.73 13.65 2.99
C VAL A 18 9.87 13.80 1.73
N ILE A 19 8.56 14.04 1.89
CA ILE A 19 7.63 14.19 0.77
C ILE A 19 7.42 15.68 0.42
N THR A 20 8.48 16.49 0.50
CA THR A 20 8.40 17.94 0.21
C THR A 20 7.99 18.28 -1.23
N GLU A 21 8.05 17.33 -2.14
CA GLU A 21 7.78 17.56 -3.57
C GLU A 21 6.32 17.39 -3.97
N THR A 22 5.50 16.65 -3.17
CA THR A 22 4.09 16.44 -3.49
C THR A 22 3.23 16.42 -2.22
N GLU A 23 2.44 17.47 -2.00
CA GLU A 23 1.45 17.47 -0.91
C GLU A 23 0.35 16.42 -1.13
N ASN A 24 0.02 16.11 -2.39
CA ASN A 24 -1.03 15.15 -2.77
C ASN A 24 -0.63 14.38 -4.02
N GLY A 25 -0.21 13.13 -3.85
CA GLY A 25 0.08 12.28 -4.99
C GLY A 25 1.16 11.24 -4.74
N PRO A 26 1.51 10.46 -5.76
CA PRO A 26 2.59 9.50 -5.68
C PRO A 26 3.96 10.17 -5.83
N LEU A 27 4.87 9.87 -4.92
CA LEU A 27 6.30 10.18 -5.02
C LEU A 27 7.02 8.92 -5.50
N PHE A 28 7.48 8.92 -6.74
CA PHE A 28 8.18 7.79 -7.34
C PHE A 28 9.66 7.78 -7.01
N PHE A 29 10.24 6.59 -6.98
CA PHE A 29 11.67 6.36 -6.81
C PHE A 29 12.32 6.02 -8.15
N ASP A 30 13.48 6.61 -8.43
CA ASP A 30 14.23 6.34 -9.66
C ASP A 30 14.99 5.01 -9.58
N THR A 31 15.32 4.57 -8.38
CA THR A 31 16.05 3.31 -8.14
C THR A 31 15.56 2.60 -6.88
N PRO A 32 15.71 1.25 -6.80
CA PRO A 32 15.46 0.52 -5.57
C PRO A 32 16.31 1.00 -4.38
N ALA A 33 17.53 1.48 -4.61
CA ALA A 33 18.39 2.03 -3.56
C ALA A 33 17.79 3.32 -2.97
N GLU A 34 17.24 4.19 -3.81
CA GLU A 34 16.52 5.39 -3.36
C GLU A 34 15.30 5.04 -2.52
N SER A 35 14.54 4.02 -2.92
CA SER A 35 13.38 3.59 -2.14
C SER A 35 13.79 3.14 -0.73
N VAL A 36 14.87 2.38 -0.60
CA VAL A 36 15.40 1.93 0.70
C VAL A 36 15.87 3.12 1.53
N GLU A 37 16.60 4.07 0.94
CA GLU A 37 17.05 5.28 1.61
C GLU A 37 15.88 6.13 2.09
N ARG A 38 14.90 6.35 1.23
CA ARG A 38 13.71 7.17 1.55
C ARG A 38 12.77 6.52 2.56
N ILE A 39 12.71 5.21 2.63
CA ILE A 39 11.92 4.47 3.62
C ILE A 39 12.74 4.18 4.88
N GLY A 40 14.07 4.02 4.73
CA GLY A 40 14.97 3.76 5.84
C GLY A 40 14.86 4.78 6.98
N TRP A 41 14.66 6.06 6.67
CA TRP A 41 14.47 7.08 7.71
C TRP A 41 13.16 6.90 8.50
N ILE A 42 12.11 6.32 7.90
CA ILE A 42 10.96 5.87 8.70
C ILE A 42 11.44 4.86 9.74
N SER A 43 12.60 4.23 9.53
CA SER A 43 13.17 3.17 10.37
C SER A 43 14.31 3.59 11.27
N GLU A 44 15.06 4.63 10.97
CA GLU A 44 16.30 4.95 11.70
C GLU A 44 16.04 5.62 13.05
N ASP A 45 15.00 6.44 13.15
CA ASP A 45 14.61 7.05 14.42
C ASP A 45 13.63 6.13 15.16
N ARG A 46 14.16 5.28 16.04
CA ARG A 46 13.35 4.37 16.87
C ARG A 46 12.37 5.11 17.77
N ASP A 47 12.69 6.32 18.16
CA ASP A 47 11.83 7.16 19.03
C ASP A 47 10.68 7.80 18.25
N ALA A 48 10.81 7.89 16.91
CA ALA A 48 9.76 8.39 16.02
C ALA A 48 8.70 7.33 15.65
N ARG A 49 8.94 6.06 15.99
CA ARG A 49 8.02 4.94 15.72
C ARG A 49 7.30 4.52 16.97
N VAL A 50 6.00 4.44 16.85
CA VAL A 50 5.16 3.91 17.93
C VAL A 50 4.14 2.95 17.34
N PHE A 51 3.71 1.98 18.15
CA PHE A 51 2.58 1.12 17.82
C PHE A 51 1.39 1.59 18.65
N ILE A 52 0.34 2.04 17.95
CA ILE A 52 -0.85 2.64 18.56
C ILE A 52 -2.06 1.75 18.21
N PRO A 53 -3.01 1.56 19.14
CA PRO A 53 -4.26 0.89 18.82
C PRO A 53 -4.97 1.54 17.63
N ARG A 54 -5.36 0.76 16.64
CA ARG A 54 -5.98 1.24 15.38
C ARG A 54 -7.19 2.13 15.64
N SER A 55 -8.03 1.78 16.62
CA SER A 55 -9.21 2.58 16.97
C SER A 55 -8.88 3.99 17.46
N GLN A 56 -7.66 4.22 17.97
CA GLN A 56 -7.22 5.51 18.49
C GLN A 56 -6.53 6.36 17.42
N ILE A 57 -5.64 5.74 16.62
CA ILE A 57 -4.80 6.47 15.67
C ILE A 57 -5.59 7.09 14.51
N GLU A 58 -6.74 6.54 14.16
CA GLU A 58 -7.61 7.03 13.06
C GLU A 58 -8.01 8.52 13.19
N SER A 59 -7.90 9.10 14.36
CA SER A 59 -8.16 10.52 14.63
C SER A 59 -6.92 11.36 14.92
N MET A 60 -5.72 10.76 14.89
CA MET A 60 -4.47 11.38 15.35
C MET A 60 -3.66 11.91 14.17
N THR A 61 -4.02 13.10 13.64
CA THR A 61 -3.39 13.70 12.45
C THR A 61 -1.90 14.09 12.63
N GLN A 62 -1.36 14.04 13.84
CA GLN A 62 0.07 14.19 14.10
C GLN A 62 0.88 12.95 13.71
N TYR A 63 0.21 11.83 13.42
CA TYR A 63 0.82 10.60 12.94
C TYR A 63 0.34 10.23 11.54
N LYS A 64 1.17 9.49 10.83
CA LYS A 64 0.81 8.73 9.62
C LYS A 64 0.95 7.23 9.91
N GLN A 65 0.02 6.45 9.38
CA GLN A 65 0.04 4.99 9.41
C GLN A 65 0.62 4.48 8.09
N PRO A 66 1.87 3.98 8.05
CA PRO A 66 2.39 3.30 6.88
C PRO A 66 1.56 2.06 6.56
N CYS A 67 1.12 1.94 5.32
CA CYS A 67 0.33 0.81 4.82
C CYS A 67 0.97 0.28 3.55
N SER A 68 1.06 -1.04 3.40
CA SER A 68 1.36 -1.63 2.09
C SER A 68 0.20 -1.41 1.12
N TYR A 69 0.55 -1.21 -0.15
CA TYR A 69 -0.42 -1.06 -1.24
C TYR A 69 0.15 -1.70 -2.51
N ALA A 70 -0.11 -2.98 -2.71
CA ALA A 70 0.47 -3.77 -3.78
C ALA A 70 -0.38 -3.73 -5.05
N ILE A 71 0.19 -3.26 -6.16
CA ILE A 71 -0.38 -3.41 -7.50
C ILE A 71 -0.05 -4.82 -7.99
N VAL A 72 -1.08 -5.62 -8.21
CA VAL A 72 -0.94 -7.01 -8.67
C VAL A 72 -1.16 -7.08 -10.18
N HIS A 73 -0.22 -7.69 -10.93
CA HIS A 73 -0.34 -7.85 -12.38
C HIS A 73 -0.18 -9.30 -12.84
N ASP A 74 -0.69 -9.60 -14.02
CA ASP A 74 -0.67 -10.95 -14.61
C ASP A 74 0.60 -11.24 -15.46
N GLY A 75 1.49 -10.26 -15.60
CA GLY A 75 2.66 -10.34 -16.48
C GLY A 75 2.34 -10.20 -17.97
N ALA A 76 1.06 -10.03 -18.36
CA ALA A 76 0.59 -9.89 -19.72
C ALA A 76 -0.10 -8.54 -20.00
N GLY A 77 0.16 -7.54 -19.12
CA GLY A 77 -0.35 -6.18 -19.31
C GLY A 77 -1.70 -5.91 -18.66
N LYS A 78 -2.17 -6.75 -17.73
CA LYS A 78 -3.39 -6.51 -16.97
C LYS A 78 -3.07 -6.37 -15.48
N ILE A 79 -3.85 -5.52 -14.83
CA ILE A 79 -3.79 -5.26 -13.39
C ILE A 79 -5.02 -5.87 -12.74
N LEU A 80 -4.84 -6.43 -11.56
CA LEU A 80 -5.94 -6.92 -10.75
C LEU A 80 -6.73 -5.72 -10.18
N MET A 81 -8.03 -5.77 -10.37
CA MET A 81 -8.99 -4.84 -9.77
C MET A 81 -9.81 -5.62 -8.75
N GLY A 82 -10.05 -5.01 -7.58
CA GLY A 82 -11.00 -5.48 -6.60
C GLY A 82 -12.17 -4.51 -6.43
N LYS A 83 -13.27 -5.01 -5.86
CA LYS A 83 -14.35 -4.16 -5.37
C LYS A 83 -14.59 -4.50 -3.90
N ARG A 84 -14.48 -3.50 -3.01
CA ARG A 84 -14.73 -3.68 -1.57
C ARG A 84 -16.16 -4.10 -1.30
N THR A 85 -16.34 -4.96 -0.32
CA THR A 85 -17.68 -5.31 0.16
C THR A 85 -18.24 -4.20 1.05
N LYS A 86 -19.54 -4.25 1.32
CA LYS A 86 -20.17 -3.43 2.36
C LYS A 86 -19.71 -3.78 3.78
N TYR A 87 -19.02 -4.89 3.96
CA TYR A 87 -18.47 -5.38 5.22
C TYR A 87 -16.98 -5.09 5.39
N SER A 88 -16.35 -4.41 4.42
CA SER A 88 -14.94 -4.00 4.51
C SER A 88 -14.68 -3.24 5.81
N THR A 89 -13.54 -3.52 6.42
CA THR A 89 -13.08 -2.89 7.67
C THR A 89 -12.97 -1.37 7.54
N GLU A 90 -12.53 -0.88 6.36
CA GLU A 90 -12.51 0.55 6.05
C GLU A 90 -13.89 1.04 5.56
N GLY A 91 -14.70 1.47 6.51
CA GLY A 91 -16.10 1.84 6.28
C GLY A 91 -16.31 3.02 5.33
N ARG A 92 -15.32 3.91 5.21
CA ARG A 92 -15.36 5.10 4.33
C ARG A 92 -15.16 4.76 2.85
N LEU A 93 -14.59 3.58 2.54
CA LEU A 93 -14.28 3.12 1.19
C LEU A 93 -15.21 2.01 0.67
N LYS A 94 -16.31 1.74 1.38
CA LYS A 94 -17.27 0.68 1.01
C LYS A 94 -17.78 0.85 -0.43
N GLU A 95 -17.92 -0.28 -1.14
CA GLU A 95 -18.40 -0.37 -2.52
C GLU A 95 -17.48 0.32 -3.56
N ARG A 96 -16.34 0.89 -3.15
CA ARG A 96 -15.33 1.44 -4.06
C ARG A 96 -14.55 0.33 -4.77
N VAL A 97 -14.06 0.69 -5.94
CA VAL A 97 -13.11 -0.13 -6.71
C VAL A 97 -11.69 0.21 -6.26
N LEU A 98 -10.81 -0.77 -6.24
CA LEU A 98 -9.39 -0.62 -5.94
C LEU A 98 -8.53 -1.38 -6.93
N ILE A 99 -7.27 -0.93 -7.08
CA ILE A 99 -6.23 -1.61 -7.85
C ILE A 99 -4.99 -1.92 -7.01
N GLY A 100 -5.00 -1.57 -5.73
CA GLY A 100 -3.96 -1.92 -4.77
C GLY A 100 -4.54 -2.72 -3.62
N PHE A 101 -3.80 -3.71 -3.17
CA PHE A 101 -4.16 -4.65 -2.12
C PHE A 101 -3.13 -4.55 -1.00
N GLY A 102 -3.57 -4.64 0.25
CA GLY A 102 -2.69 -4.49 1.40
C GLY A 102 -3.35 -3.79 2.58
N GLY A 103 -2.55 -3.48 3.60
CA GLY A 103 -3.07 -2.93 4.84
C GLY A 103 -1.98 -2.40 5.77
N HIS A 104 -2.35 -2.21 7.03
CA HIS A 104 -1.48 -1.63 8.05
C HIS A 104 -0.33 -2.57 8.41
N ILE A 105 0.85 -1.99 8.66
CA ILE A 105 1.96 -2.71 9.26
C ILE A 105 1.64 -2.86 10.75
N SER A 106 1.40 -4.08 11.19
CA SER A 106 1.05 -4.39 12.57
C SER A 106 2.30 -4.63 13.44
N LEU A 107 2.11 -4.60 14.76
CA LEU A 107 3.15 -5.02 15.70
C LEU A 107 3.58 -6.48 15.45
N GLN A 108 2.67 -7.33 14.99
CA GLN A 108 2.95 -8.71 14.68
C GLN A 108 3.89 -8.83 13.45
N ASP A 109 3.68 -8.01 12.41
CA ASP A 109 4.56 -7.94 11.25
C ASP A 109 5.98 -7.53 11.66
N ALA A 110 6.08 -6.52 12.56
CA ALA A 110 7.36 -6.07 13.09
C ALA A 110 8.07 -7.12 13.95
N TRP A 111 7.33 -7.93 14.68
CA TRP A 111 7.89 -9.00 15.50
C TRP A 111 8.47 -10.12 14.63
N HIS A 112 7.72 -10.61 13.66
CA HIS A 112 8.18 -11.67 12.75
C HIS A 112 9.36 -11.22 11.88
N GLY A 113 9.37 -9.98 11.41
CA GLY A 113 10.49 -9.43 10.66
C GLY A 113 11.78 -9.30 11.48
N SER A 114 11.70 -9.16 12.81
CA SER A 114 12.89 -8.99 13.67
C SER A 114 13.62 -10.30 14.02
N GLU A 115 12.96 -11.45 13.92
CA GLU A 115 13.58 -12.75 14.22
C GLU A 115 14.55 -13.22 13.13
N GLU A 116 14.39 -12.79 11.89
CA GLU A 116 15.24 -13.19 10.76
C GLU A 116 16.36 -12.19 10.44
N PHE A 117 16.24 -10.90 10.85
CA PHE A 117 17.15 -9.83 10.41
C PHE A 117 17.53 -8.86 11.55
N GLU A 118 18.65 -9.11 12.22
CA GLU A 118 19.16 -8.24 13.30
C GLU A 118 19.52 -6.80 12.85
N HIS A 119 19.55 -6.48 11.55
CA HIS A 119 20.12 -5.23 11.01
C HIS A 119 19.33 -4.50 9.92
N GLU A 120 18.20 -5.00 9.42
CA GLU A 120 17.39 -4.30 8.37
C GLU A 120 16.02 -3.85 8.91
N TYR A 121 15.90 -2.59 9.26
CA TYR A 121 14.90 -2.06 10.20
C TYR A 121 13.44 -1.96 9.74
N ILE A 122 13.12 -1.81 8.46
CA ILE A 122 11.71 -1.77 8.01
C ILE A 122 11.47 -2.71 6.83
N LYS A 123 12.48 -3.01 6.07
CA LYS A 123 12.29 -3.84 4.89
C LYS A 123 11.61 -5.16 5.27
N ALA A 124 12.10 -5.81 6.32
CA ALA A 124 11.54 -7.08 6.77
C ALA A 124 10.10 -7.00 7.31
N PRO A 125 9.73 -6.07 8.23
CA PRO A 125 8.33 -5.88 8.63
C PRO A 125 7.41 -5.53 7.48
N PHE A 126 7.87 -4.70 6.54
CA PHE A 126 7.10 -4.30 5.38
C PHE A 126 6.89 -5.46 4.40
N GLU A 127 7.95 -6.19 4.07
CA GLU A 127 7.88 -7.36 3.19
C GLU A 127 6.98 -8.45 3.78
N TYR A 128 7.10 -8.70 5.08
CA TYR A 128 6.23 -9.62 5.79
C TYR A 128 4.75 -9.18 5.73
N ASN A 129 4.50 -7.89 5.96
CA ASN A 129 3.16 -7.31 5.85
C ASN A 129 2.60 -7.48 4.42
N VAL A 130 3.36 -7.15 3.38
CA VAL A 130 2.92 -7.35 1.98
C VAL A 130 2.54 -8.80 1.73
N ALA A 131 3.40 -9.75 2.13
CA ALA A 131 3.16 -11.18 1.93
C ALA A 131 1.91 -11.66 2.67
N ARG A 132 1.71 -11.24 3.92
CA ARG A 132 0.55 -11.57 4.74
C ARG A 132 -0.74 -11.02 4.12
N GLU A 133 -0.79 -9.72 3.84
CA GLU A 133 -1.98 -9.06 3.29
C GLU A 133 -2.37 -9.65 1.93
N ILE A 134 -1.41 -9.87 1.03
CA ILE A 134 -1.68 -10.47 -0.28
C ILE A 134 -2.18 -11.92 -0.16
N SER A 135 -1.64 -12.68 0.79
CA SER A 135 -2.13 -14.03 1.07
C SER A 135 -3.56 -14.02 1.65
N GLU A 136 -3.83 -13.12 2.59
CA GLU A 136 -5.14 -13.01 3.26
C GLU A 136 -6.23 -12.47 2.32
N GLU A 137 -5.91 -11.44 1.53
CA GLU A 137 -6.88 -10.81 0.64
C GLU A 137 -7.13 -11.56 -0.66
N LEU A 138 -6.12 -12.22 -1.22
CA LEU A 138 -6.14 -12.75 -2.59
C LEU A 138 -5.84 -14.25 -2.69
N ASP A 139 -5.39 -14.90 -1.63
CA ASP A 139 -4.90 -16.30 -1.65
C ASP A 139 -3.82 -16.51 -2.72
N VAL A 140 -2.92 -15.55 -2.93
CA VAL A 140 -1.75 -15.66 -3.81
C VAL A 140 -0.46 -15.47 -3.03
N SER A 141 0.64 -15.91 -3.60
CA SER A 141 2.00 -15.57 -3.21
C SER A 141 2.75 -15.01 -4.42
N PHE A 142 3.94 -14.53 -4.20
CA PHE A 142 4.83 -14.02 -5.24
C PHE A 142 6.23 -14.61 -5.01
N ASP A 143 6.97 -14.75 -6.12
CA ASP A 143 8.27 -15.44 -6.09
C ASP A 143 9.44 -14.45 -5.99
N ASP A 144 9.23 -13.20 -6.40
CA ASP A 144 10.22 -12.13 -6.38
C ASP A 144 9.98 -11.20 -5.18
N ASP A 145 11.03 -10.61 -4.63
CA ASP A 145 10.91 -9.58 -3.59
C ASP A 145 10.05 -8.41 -4.08
N PRO A 146 9.09 -7.90 -3.28
CA PRO A 146 8.23 -6.81 -3.68
C PRO A 146 9.04 -5.52 -3.90
N GLU A 147 9.07 -5.04 -5.14
CA GLU A 147 9.73 -3.78 -5.49
C GLU A 147 8.89 -2.59 -5.02
N ILE A 148 9.44 -1.77 -4.12
CA ILE A 148 8.80 -0.52 -3.71
C ILE A 148 9.03 0.53 -4.80
N VAL A 149 7.95 1.04 -5.38
CA VAL A 149 7.99 1.93 -6.55
C VAL A 149 7.66 3.38 -6.23
N CYS A 150 6.79 3.62 -5.25
CA CYS A 150 6.49 4.97 -4.79
C CYS A 150 5.86 4.99 -3.39
N LEU A 151 5.82 6.20 -2.80
CA LEU A 151 4.97 6.52 -1.65
C LEU A 151 3.74 7.30 -2.12
N ILE A 152 2.60 7.09 -1.49
CA ILE A 152 1.40 7.92 -1.67
C ILE A 152 1.14 8.69 -0.39
N ASN A 153 1.22 10.03 -0.46
CA ASN A 153 0.69 10.94 0.54
C ASN A 153 -0.53 11.66 -0.06
N ASP A 154 -1.65 11.66 0.64
CA ASP A 154 -2.89 12.28 0.17
C ASP A 154 -3.58 13.02 1.32
N GLU A 155 -3.32 14.30 1.42
CA GLU A 155 -3.92 15.19 2.45
C GLU A 155 -5.34 15.65 2.07
N SER A 156 -5.86 15.27 0.89
CA SER A 156 -7.13 15.78 0.35
C SER A 156 -8.36 15.24 1.07
N ASN A 157 -8.21 14.13 1.81
CA ASN A 157 -9.33 13.46 2.47
C ASN A 157 -8.94 12.94 3.87
N GLU A 158 -9.94 12.57 4.67
CA GLU A 158 -9.73 12.15 6.06
C GLU A 158 -8.90 10.86 6.19
N VAL A 159 -9.05 9.92 5.25
CA VAL A 159 -8.27 8.67 5.26
C VAL A 159 -6.81 8.97 4.97
N GLY A 160 -6.53 9.69 3.89
CA GLY A 160 -5.17 10.00 3.47
C GLY A 160 -4.39 10.87 4.48
N ARG A 161 -5.09 11.72 5.26
CA ARG A 161 -4.43 12.55 6.29
C ARG A 161 -3.73 11.75 7.38
N VAL A 162 -4.18 10.54 7.66
CA VAL A 162 -3.62 9.68 8.71
C VAL A 162 -2.94 8.43 8.15
N HIS A 163 -2.86 8.28 6.82
CA HIS A 163 -2.21 7.13 6.18
C HIS A 163 -1.08 7.56 5.25
N LEU A 164 -0.11 6.66 5.05
CA LEU A 164 0.97 6.75 4.09
C LEU A 164 1.02 5.44 3.30
N GLY A 165 0.74 5.49 2.00
CA GLY A 165 0.82 4.31 1.15
C GLY A 165 2.25 4.01 0.73
N ILE A 166 2.71 2.77 0.92
CA ILE A 166 3.97 2.26 0.39
C ILE A 166 3.60 1.33 -0.76
N VAL A 167 3.80 1.80 -2.00
CA VAL A 167 3.34 1.08 -3.19
C VAL A 167 4.39 0.10 -3.67
N THR A 168 3.95 -1.14 -3.87
CA THR A 168 4.74 -2.19 -4.51
C THR A 168 4.07 -2.69 -5.78
N VAL A 169 4.86 -3.33 -6.64
CA VAL A 169 4.38 -4.04 -7.83
C VAL A 169 4.77 -5.50 -7.68
N ILE A 170 3.79 -6.37 -7.78
CA ILE A 170 3.99 -7.82 -7.68
C ILE A 170 3.31 -8.56 -8.82
N ARG A 171 3.92 -9.65 -9.28
CA ARG A 171 3.32 -10.55 -10.25
C ARG A 171 2.63 -11.70 -9.54
N ALA A 172 1.34 -11.90 -9.83
CA ALA A 172 0.62 -13.06 -9.30
C ALA A 172 1.17 -14.36 -9.90
N ASN A 173 1.51 -15.31 -9.03
CA ASN A 173 1.98 -16.64 -9.46
C ASN A 173 0.84 -17.65 -9.69
N ARG A 174 -0.37 -17.32 -9.28
CA ARG A 174 -1.61 -18.10 -9.52
C ARG A 174 -2.82 -17.18 -9.62
N ALA A 175 -3.96 -17.75 -10.02
CA ALA A 175 -5.22 -17.01 -10.11
C ALA A 175 -5.67 -16.54 -8.72
N PRO A 176 -5.86 -15.21 -8.51
CA PRO A 176 -6.32 -14.67 -7.24
C PRO A 176 -7.73 -15.11 -6.89
N ARG A 177 -8.00 -15.25 -5.59
CA ARG A 177 -9.31 -15.55 -5.02
C ARG A 177 -9.71 -14.43 -4.08
N ALA A 178 -10.93 -13.93 -4.21
CA ALA A 178 -11.44 -12.90 -3.33
C ALA A 178 -11.62 -13.43 -1.90
N SER A 179 -11.12 -12.68 -0.95
CA SER A 179 -11.44 -12.84 0.47
C SER A 179 -12.84 -12.30 0.78
N THR A 180 -13.21 -12.26 2.06
CA THR A 180 -14.46 -11.66 2.50
C THR A 180 -14.52 -10.14 2.34
N GLU A 181 -13.37 -9.49 2.14
CA GLU A 181 -13.27 -8.04 1.97
C GLU A 181 -13.64 -7.59 0.55
N HIS A 182 -13.52 -8.48 -0.44
CA HIS A 182 -13.76 -8.16 -1.84
C HIS A 182 -14.98 -8.90 -2.40
N SER A 183 -15.91 -8.16 -2.96
CA SER A 183 -17.10 -8.73 -3.61
C SER A 183 -16.84 -9.19 -5.04
N MET A 184 -15.75 -8.71 -5.65
CA MET A 184 -15.37 -9.03 -7.03
C MET A 184 -13.86 -8.82 -7.21
N LEU A 185 -13.24 -9.69 -7.99
CA LEU A 185 -11.91 -9.52 -8.57
C LEU A 185 -12.00 -9.62 -10.09
N ALA A 186 -11.26 -8.79 -10.82
CA ALA A 186 -11.18 -8.85 -12.27
C ALA A 186 -9.81 -8.34 -12.78
N TRP A 187 -9.29 -8.97 -13.82
CA TRP A 187 -8.14 -8.46 -14.56
C TRP A 187 -8.57 -7.39 -15.54
N VAL A 188 -8.00 -6.20 -15.44
CA VAL A 188 -8.31 -5.05 -16.30
C VAL A 188 -7.07 -4.59 -17.05
N ASP A 189 -7.26 -4.27 -18.30
CA ASP A 189 -6.27 -3.62 -19.15
C ASP A 189 -6.35 -2.08 -19.03
N ARG A 190 -5.54 -1.38 -19.81
CA ARG A 190 -5.51 0.09 -19.85
C ARG A 190 -6.89 0.72 -20.18
N ALA A 191 -7.70 0.08 -21.02
CA ALA A 191 -9.04 0.58 -21.34
C ALA A 191 -10.01 0.37 -20.15
N GLY A 192 -9.90 -0.79 -19.50
CA GLY A 192 -10.64 -1.09 -18.27
C GLY A 192 -10.32 -0.10 -17.13
N LEU A 193 -9.04 0.25 -16.95
CA LEU A 193 -8.63 1.26 -15.95
C LEU A 193 -9.32 2.60 -16.17
N ARG A 194 -9.42 3.10 -17.42
CA ARG A 194 -10.17 4.33 -17.72
C ARG A 194 -11.64 4.21 -17.31
N GLY A 195 -12.25 3.04 -17.52
CA GLY A 195 -13.67 2.81 -17.23
C GLY A 195 -14.01 2.74 -15.74
N ILE A 196 -13.04 2.43 -14.87
CA ILE A 196 -13.25 2.29 -13.42
C ILE A 196 -12.78 3.51 -12.61
N ARG A 197 -11.98 4.41 -13.19
CA ARG A 197 -11.31 5.50 -12.48
C ARG A 197 -12.23 6.29 -11.55
N GLU A 198 -13.39 6.73 -12.03
CA GLU A 198 -14.33 7.55 -11.25
C GLU A 198 -14.98 6.81 -10.07
N LYS A 199 -14.95 5.47 -10.11
CA LYS A 199 -15.49 4.60 -9.05
C LYS A 199 -14.40 4.12 -8.10
N ALA A 200 -13.15 4.41 -8.41
CA ALA A 200 -12.01 3.94 -7.63
C ALA A 200 -11.87 4.75 -6.33
N GLU A 201 -11.24 4.15 -5.33
CA GLU A 201 -10.83 4.83 -4.12
C GLU A 201 -9.68 5.83 -4.40
N PRO A 202 -9.44 6.84 -3.54
CA PRO A 202 -8.53 7.94 -3.84
C PRO A 202 -7.13 7.50 -4.27
N TRP A 203 -6.48 6.60 -3.55
CA TRP A 203 -5.14 6.11 -3.91
C TRP A 203 -5.14 5.35 -5.25
N SER A 204 -6.17 4.55 -5.49
CA SER A 204 -6.35 3.91 -6.78
C SER A 204 -6.52 4.92 -7.92
N GLN A 205 -7.22 6.04 -7.70
CA GLN A 205 -7.37 7.08 -8.72
C GLN A 205 -6.03 7.69 -9.08
N LEU A 206 -5.19 8.03 -8.09
CA LEU A 206 -3.85 8.57 -8.29
C LEU A 206 -2.97 7.62 -9.12
N LEU A 207 -2.99 6.32 -8.78
CA LEU A 207 -2.21 5.32 -9.52
C LEU A 207 -2.79 5.00 -10.90
N ILE A 208 -4.11 5.03 -11.08
CA ILE A 208 -4.75 4.88 -12.40
C ILE A 208 -4.35 6.05 -13.30
N ASP A 209 -4.32 7.28 -12.79
CA ASP A 209 -3.89 8.45 -13.54
C ASP A 209 -2.43 8.31 -14.00
N GLU A 210 -1.53 7.84 -13.12
CA GLU A 210 -0.14 7.53 -13.48
C GLU A 210 -0.05 6.42 -14.53
N LEU A 211 -0.74 5.30 -14.34
CA LEU A 211 -0.76 4.16 -15.27
C LEU A 211 -1.31 4.55 -16.66
N LEU A 212 -2.18 5.54 -16.73
CA LEU A 212 -2.74 6.05 -17.97
C LEU A 212 -1.91 7.19 -18.59
N SER A 213 -0.92 7.72 -17.89
CA SER A 213 -0.03 8.75 -18.38
C SER A 213 0.83 8.24 -19.54
N PRO A 214 1.14 9.07 -20.55
CA PRO A 214 2.15 8.77 -21.56
C PRO A 214 3.57 8.64 -20.97
N GLU A 215 3.81 9.30 -19.83
CA GLU A 215 5.08 9.32 -19.10
C GLU A 215 5.04 8.37 -17.88
N CYS A 216 4.23 7.30 -17.96
CA CYS A 216 4.05 6.35 -16.88
C CYS A 216 5.39 5.84 -16.34
N ARG A 217 5.61 6.02 -15.04
CA ARG A 217 6.81 5.55 -14.33
C ARG A 217 6.69 4.13 -13.78
N LEU A 218 5.56 3.47 -14.08
CA LEU A 218 5.30 2.06 -13.74
C LEU A 218 5.29 1.15 -15.00
N PRO A 219 6.32 1.19 -15.88
CA PRO A 219 6.26 0.55 -17.20
C PRO A 219 6.16 -0.97 -17.13
N ARG A 220 6.72 -1.60 -16.10
CA ARG A 220 6.73 -3.06 -15.94
C ARG A 220 5.34 -3.65 -15.67
N VAL A 221 4.37 -2.84 -15.25
CA VAL A 221 3.05 -3.30 -14.82
C VAL A 221 2.14 -3.56 -16.01
N LEU A 222 2.25 -2.80 -17.10
CA LEU A 222 1.38 -2.87 -18.26
C LEU A 222 2.04 -3.44 -19.51
N GLY A 223 3.22 -4.04 -19.42
CA GLY A 223 3.87 -4.70 -20.54
C GLY A 223 4.25 -3.72 -21.66
N ALA A 224 4.94 -2.64 -21.31
CA ALA A 224 5.55 -1.73 -22.29
C ALA A 224 6.81 -2.35 -22.89
#